data_823913e9039f713ab1629cc5ce309b9a
#
_entry.id   823913e9039f713ab1629cc5ce309b9a
#
_cell.length_a   1.000
_cell.length_b   1.000
_cell.length_c   1.000
_cell.angle_alpha   90.00
_cell.angle_beta   90.00
_cell.angle_gamma   90.00
#
_symmetry.space_group_name_H-M   'P 1'
#
loop_
_entity.id
_entity.type
_entity.pdbx_description
1 polymer ?
#
loop_
_entity_poly.entity_id
_entity_poly.type
_entity_poly.pdbx_seq_one_letter_code
_entity_poly.pdbx_strand_id
1 'polypeptide(L)'
;PGELIDQRIESFPWIGKQVPENQWKNARFIAFGVPAGVYTAVPSNDWAWGLVQSSIPQMEKEFIRFKEVRKVEGIKFPKSFLCKATDIEVPANSVVTFWLDQTFLTNAYPHLLYSKGKDAEVSIKYAEALYEPNNSVKNNRNIVNGKVFIGKQDSIVCNGLERQMSSPLD
;
A
#
# COMPACT_ATOMS: atom_id res chain seq x y z
N PRO A 1 1.73 11.16 5.99
CA PRO A 1 0.68 10.26 6.43
C PRO A 1 0.63 9.08 5.48
N GLY A 2 0.29 7.92 6.01
CA GLY A 2 -0.03 6.73 5.24
C GLY A 2 -1.54 6.61 5.06
N GLU A 3 -1.99 5.48 4.55
CA GLU A 3 -3.40 5.17 4.38
C GLU A 3 -3.95 4.42 5.60
N LEU A 4 -5.19 4.70 5.94
CA LEU A 4 -5.98 3.93 6.90
C LEU A 4 -7.24 3.44 6.20
N ILE A 5 -7.32 2.13 6.02
CA ILE A 5 -8.44 1.46 5.36
C ILE A 5 -9.24 0.67 6.38
N ASP A 6 -10.48 1.06 6.63
CA ASP A 6 -11.39 0.28 7.47
C ASP A 6 -12.34 -0.53 6.59
N GLN A 7 -12.02 -1.78 6.34
CA GLN A 7 -12.81 -2.65 5.49
C GLN A 7 -14.15 -3.09 6.10
N ARG A 8 -14.41 -2.80 7.36
CA ARG A 8 -15.71 -3.06 7.98
C ARG A 8 -16.76 -2.03 7.53
N ILE A 9 -16.28 -0.83 7.15
CA ILE A 9 -17.12 0.29 6.72
C ILE A 9 -17.19 0.34 5.19
N GLU A 10 -16.10 0.03 4.53
CA GLU A 10 -15.97 0.11 3.09
C GLU A 10 -16.30 -1.21 2.43
N SER A 11 -17.36 -1.22 1.65
CA SER A 11 -17.64 -2.29 0.70
C SER A 11 -16.77 -2.12 -0.54
N PHE A 12 -15.46 -2.28 -0.41
CA PHE A 12 -14.62 -2.56 -1.58
C PHE A 12 -14.85 -4.03 -2.00
N PRO A 13 -15.08 -4.31 -3.23
CA PRO A 13 -14.71 -3.61 -4.45
C PRO A 13 -15.92 -3.07 -5.20
N TRP A 14 -15.90 -1.82 -5.53
CA TRP A 14 -16.83 -1.21 -6.47
C TRP A 14 -16.63 -1.71 -7.92
N ILE A 15 -15.56 -2.47 -8.19
CA ILE A 15 -15.34 -3.17 -9.45
C ILE A 15 -16.08 -4.52 -9.40
N GLY A 16 -17.19 -4.63 -10.15
CA GLY A 16 -17.95 -5.87 -10.32
C GLY A 16 -19.06 -6.14 -9.33
N LYS A 17 -19.34 -5.27 -8.36
CA LYS A 17 -20.54 -5.32 -7.51
C LYS A 17 -21.39 -4.08 -7.72
N GLN A 18 -22.71 -4.27 -7.75
CA GLN A 18 -23.64 -3.15 -7.73
C GLN A 18 -23.52 -2.46 -6.37
N VAL A 19 -22.91 -1.28 -6.35
CA VAL A 19 -23.00 -0.38 -5.20
C VAL A 19 -24.36 0.32 -5.28
N PRO A 20 -25.13 0.39 -4.20
CA PRO A 20 -26.41 1.08 -4.21
C PRO A 20 -26.24 2.51 -4.71
N GLU A 21 -27.00 2.88 -5.76
CA GLU A 21 -26.87 4.20 -6.42
C GLU A 21 -27.10 5.37 -5.47
N ASN A 22 -27.90 5.16 -4.42
CA ASN A 22 -28.19 6.17 -3.41
C ASN A 22 -27.01 6.55 -2.51
N GLN A 23 -25.93 5.81 -2.57
CA GLN A 23 -24.68 6.10 -1.80
C GLN A 23 -23.71 7.02 -2.55
N TRP A 24 -23.98 7.27 -3.85
CA TRP A 24 -23.12 8.10 -4.66
C TRP A 24 -23.71 9.48 -4.92
N LYS A 25 -22.86 10.48 -4.93
CA LYS A 25 -23.24 11.79 -5.46
C LYS A 25 -22.94 11.81 -6.95
N ASN A 26 -23.78 12.50 -7.71
CA ASN A 26 -23.50 12.70 -9.13
C ASN A 26 -22.14 13.37 -9.33
N ALA A 27 -21.41 12.91 -10.33
CA ALA A 27 -20.16 13.54 -10.72
C ALA A 27 -20.42 14.99 -11.12
N ARG A 28 -19.58 15.89 -10.64
CA ARG A 28 -19.61 17.29 -11.04
C ARG A 28 -18.71 17.47 -12.24
N PHE A 29 -19.26 18.02 -13.32
CA PHE A 29 -18.46 18.47 -14.44
C PHE A 29 -17.58 19.65 -14.00
N ILE A 30 -16.27 19.57 -14.25
CA ILE A 30 -15.31 20.63 -13.92
C ILE A 30 -14.82 21.30 -15.20
N ALA A 31 -14.30 20.51 -16.16
CA ALA A 31 -13.77 21.03 -17.42
C ALA A 31 -13.62 19.90 -18.45
N PHE A 32 -13.51 20.26 -19.72
CA PHE A 32 -13.13 19.33 -20.79
C PHE A 32 -11.63 19.07 -20.77
N GLY A 33 -11.22 17.80 -20.89
CA GLY A 33 -9.87 17.43 -21.28
C GLY A 33 -9.79 17.36 -22.81
N VAL A 34 -8.86 18.06 -23.40
CA VAL A 34 -8.63 18.05 -24.85
C VAL A 34 -7.16 17.77 -25.16
N PRO A 35 -6.85 17.07 -26.28
CA PRO A 35 -5.47 16.92 -26.70
C PRO A 35 -4.81 18.29 -26.95
N ALA A 36 -3.56 18.44 -26.58
CA ALA A 36 -2.80 19.65 -26.84
C ALA A 36 -2.74 19.90 -28.33
N GLY A 37 -2.98 21.15 -28.74
CA GLY A 37 -3.00 21.57 -30.15
C GLY A 37 -4.34 21.38 -30.87
N VAL A 38 -5.35 20.80 -30.22
CA VAL A 38 -6.72 20.75 -30.75
C VAL A 38 -7.48 21.99 -30.29
N TYR A 39 -7.75 22.88 -31.20
CA TYR A 39 -8.59 24.05 -30.96
C TYR A 39 -10.05 23.61 -31.07
N THR A 40 -10.72 23.54 -29.96
CA THR A 40 -12.18 23.36 -29.96
C THR A 40 -12.85 24.72 -29.92
N ALA A 41 -13.98 24.85 -30.59
CA ALA A 41 -14.79 26.08 -30.60
C ALA A 41 -15.52 26.32 -29.23
N VAL A 42 -15.03 25.75 -28.15
CA VAL A 42 -15.59 25.96 -26.83
C VAL A 42 -15.03 27.27 -26.26
N PRO A 43 -15.85 28.26 -26.02
CA PRO A 43 -15.40 29.60 -25.61
C PRO A 43 -15.10 29.61 -24.09
N SER A 44 -14.20 28.81 -23.60
CA SER A 44 -13.70 28.93 -22.23
C SER A 44 -12.18 28.91 -22.28
N ASN A 45 -11.57 29.95 -21.73
CA ASN A 45 -10.14 30.07 -21.57
C ASN A 45 -9.57 29.10 -20.48
N ASP A 46 -10.36 28.19 -20.01
CA ASP A 46 -9.98 27.21 -18.96
C ASP A 46 -9.33 26.00 -19.60
N TRP A 47 -8.13 26.19 -20.12
CA TRP A 47 -7.25 25.14 -20.66
C TRP A 47 -6.60 24.30 -19.55
N ALA A 48 -7.30 24.07 -18.47
CA ALA A 48 -6.74 23.40 -17.29
C ALA A 48 -6.25 21.97 -17.57
N TRP A 49 -6.72 21.33 -18.65
CA TRP A 49 -6.49 19.91 -18.92
C TRP A 49 -6.06 19.64 -20.37
N GLY A 50 -4.95 20.25 -20.78
CA GLY A 50 -4.31 19.90 -22.05
C GLY A 50 -3.61 18.54 -21.94
N LEU A 51 -4.14 17.53 -22.62
CA LEU A 51 -3.54 16.20 -22.66
C LEU A 51 -2.39 16.18 -23.67
N VAL A 52 -1.20 15.83 -23.22
CA VAL A 52 -0.02 15.62 -24.07
C VAL A 52 0.43 14.17 -23.95
N GLN A 53 0.94 13.61 -25.03
CA GLN A 53 1.56 12.29 -24.98
C GLN A 53 2.79 12.36 -24.10
N SER A 54 2.93 11.38 -23.17
CA SER A 54 4.12 11.27 -22.34
C SER A 54 5.36 11.05 -23.20
N SER A 55 6.39 11.86 -23.02
CA SER A 55 7.72 11.64 -23.61
C SER A 55 8.58 10.68 -22.78
N ILE A 56 8.11 10.31 -21.58
CA ILE A 56 8.80 9.40 -20.68
C ILE A 56 8.37 7.98 -21.03
N PRO A 57 9.31 7.03 -21.21
CA PRO A 57 8.97 5.63 -21.40
C PRO A 57 8.11 5.09 -20.25
N GLN A 58 7.26 4.12 -20.56
CA GLN A 58 6.51 3.41 -19.52
C GLN A 58 7.47 2.78 -18.51
N MET A 59 7.14 2.92 -17.23
CA MET A 59 7.91 2.26 -16.18
C MET A 59 7.69 0.74 -16.24
N GLU A 60 8.77 -0.01 -16.10
CA GLU A 60 8.69 -1.44 -15.92
C GLU A 60 8.08 -1.76 -14.54
N LYS A 61 7.18 -2.75 -14.52
CA LYS A 61 6.57 -3.26 -13.28
C LYS A 61 6.93 -4.74 -13.16
N GLU A 62 7.54 -5.11 -12.05
CA GLU A 62 7.93 -6.48 -11.75
C GLU A 62 7.44 -6.87 -10.35
N PHE A 63 6.90 -8.08 -10.21
CA PHE A 63 6.59 -8.64 -8.90
C PHE A 63 7.86 -9.19 -8.25
N ILE A 64 8.27 -8.58 -7.17
CA ILE A 64 9.43 -9.00 -6.39
C ILE A 64 9.02 -9.42 -4.98
N ARG A 65 9.82 -10.26 -4.36
CA ARG A 65 9.66 -10.66 -2.95
C ARG A 65 10.81 -10.11 -2.14
N PHE A 66 10.56 -9.90 -0.85
CA PHE A 66 11.62 -9.53 0.08
C PHE A 66 12.76 -10.53 0.08
N LYS A 67 13.97 -10.04 0.27
CA LYS A 67 15.18 -10.86 0.22
C LYS A 67 15.52 -11.48 1.58
N GLU A 68 15.19 -10.78 2.66
CA GLU A 68 15.63 -11.15 3.99
C GLU A 68 14.59 -10.86 5.07
N VAL A 69 14.62 -11.64 6.13
CA VAL A 69 13.88 -11.37 7.38
C VAL A 69 14.88 -11.01 8.45
N ARG A 70 14.79 -9.79 8.96
CA ARG A 70 15.74 -9.25 9.95
C ARG A 70 15.28 -9.48 11.38
N LYS A 71 13.98 -9.52 11.62
CA LYS A 71 13.40 -9.71 12.95
C LYS A 71 12.03 -10.37 12.84
N VAL A 72 11.73 -11.25 13.79
CA VAL A 72 10.41 -11.88 13.94
C VAL A 72 10.05 -11.88 15.40
N GLU A 73 8.82 -11.46 15.71
CA GLU A 73 8.26 -11.49 17.04
C GLU A 73 6.85 -12.09 16.98
N GLY A 74 6.48 -12.86 17.97
CA GLY A 74 5.15 -13.40 18.18
C GLY A 74 4.89 -14.78 17.57
N ILE A 75 5.56 -15.17 16.49
CA ILE A 75 5.41 -16.51 15.88
C ILE A 75 6.70 -17.01 15.24
N LYS A 76 6.67 -18.27 14.80
CA LYS A 76 7.72 -18.85 13.97
C LYS A 76 7.50 -18.45 12.50
N PHE A 77 8.47 -17.76 11.91
CA PHE A 77 8.40 -17.31 10.52
C PHE A 77 8.82 -18.42 9.55
N PRO A 78 7.99 -18.76 8.56
CA PRO A 78 8.36 -19.74 7.55
C PRO A 78 9.30 -19.13 6.51
N LYS A 79 10.53 -19.66 6.41
CA LYS A 79 11.53 -19.15 5.43
C LYS A 79 11.04 -19.24 3.97
N SER A 80 10.14 -20.16 3.66
CA SER A 80 9.51 -20.30 2.36
C SER A 80 8.75 -19.03 1.92
N PHE A 81 8.31 -18.19 2.85
CA PHE A 81 7.63 -16.93 2.57
C PHE A 81 8.46 -15.98 1.67
N LEU A 82 9.76 -16.01 1.79
CA LEU A 82 10.65 -15.19 0.95
C LEU A 82 10.75 -15.67 -0.50
N CYS A 83 10.47 -16.95 -0.75
CA CYS A 83 10.67 -17.58 -2.06
C CYS A 83 9.36 -17.82 -2.82
N LYS A 84 8.26 -18.06 -2.11
CA LYS A 84 6.97 -18.40 -2.70
C LYS A 84 5.81 -17.89 -1.86
N ALA A 85 4.62 -17.87 -2.44
CA ALA A 85 3.41 -17.63 -1.68
C ALA A 85 3.29 -18.68 -0.58
N THR A 86 3.23 -18.22 0.67
CA THR A 86 3.16 -19.07 1.86
C THR A 86 2.27 -18.37 2.86
N ASP A 87 1.26 -19.07 3.33
CA ASP A 87 0.37 -18.51 4.35
C ASP A 87 1.07 -18.49 5.71
N ILE A 88 0.86 -17.40 6.42
CA ILE A 88 1.31 -17.23 7.81
C ILE A 88 0.05 -17.10 8.65
N GLU A 89 -0.19 -18.07 9.49
CA GLU A 89 -1.31 -18.03 10.42
C GLU A 89 -0.93 -17.23 11.66
N VAL A 90 -1.69 -16.17 11.91
CA VAL A 90 -1.54 -15.33 13.09
C VAL A 90 -2.60 -15.76 14.11
N PRO A 91 -2.22 -16.25 15.30
CA PRO A 91 -3.18 -16.68 16.31
C PRO A 91 -4.08 -15.52 16.77
N ALA A 92 -5.31 -15.85 17.13
CA ALA A 92 -6.23 -14.86 17.69
C ALA A 92 -5.65 -14.24 18.98
N ASN A 93 -5.94 -12.96 19.21
CA ASN A 93 -5.48 -12.20 20.37
C ASN A 93 -3.95 -12.16 20.54
N SER A 94 -3.22 -12.23 19.43
CA SER A 94 -1.77 -12.13 19.42
C SER A 94 -1.29 -10.94 18.61
N VAL A 95 -0.08 -10.45 18.92
CA VAL A 95 0.63 -9.43 18.14
C VAL A 95 1.85 -10.09 17.51
N VAL A 96 1.97 -9.92 16.21
CA VAL A 96 3.04 -10.50 15.41
C VAL A 96 3.74 -9.38 14.64
N THR A 97 5.06 -9.36 14.65
CA THR A 97 5.86 -8.38 13.93
C THR A 97 6.92 -9.04 13.08
N PHE A 98 7.02 -8.60 11.82
CA PHE A 98 8.09 -9.01 10.90
C PHE A 98 8.85 -7.78 10.41
N TRP A 99 10.17 -7.84 10.43
CA TRP A 99 11.01 -6.86 9.76
C TRP A 99 11.58 -7.51 8.51
N LEU A 100 11.06 -7.07 7.38
CA LEU A 100 11.42 -7.58 6.06
C LEU A 100 12.36 -6.60 5.38
N ASP A 101 13.44 -7.09 4.80
CA ASP A 101 14.48 -6.29 4.15
C ASP A 101 14.54 -6.64 2.67
N GLN A 102 14.50 -5.61 1.82
CA GLN A 102 14.67 -5.75 0.38
C GLN A 102 16.15 -5.73 -0.02
N THR A 103 17.04 -5.36 0.90
CA THR A 103 18.50 -5.24 0.73
C THR A 103 18.96 -4.08 -0.13
N PHE A 104 18.12 -3.50 -0.94
CA PHE A 104 18.40 -2.30 -1.74
C PHE A 104 17.21 -1.33 -1.71
N LEU A 105 17.50 -0.06 -2.00
CA LEU A 105 16.46 0.96 -2.11
C LEU A 105 15.66 0.74 -3.39
N THR A 106 14.34 0.72 -3.26
CA THR A 106 13.43 0.55 -4.38
C THR A 106 12.14 1.35 -4.17
N ASN A 107 11.53 1.75 -5.26
CA ASN A 107 10.16 2.21 -5.27
C ASN A 107 9.25 1.01 -5.54
N ALA A 108 8.30 0.76 -4.66
CA ALA A 108 7.41 -0.39 -4.79
C ALA A 108 6.03 -0.11 -4.20
N TYR A 109 5.04 -0.79 -4.75
CA TYR A 109 3.70 -0.87 -4.20
C TYR A 109 3.58 -2.19 -3.44
N PRO A 110 3.34 -2.17 -2.12
CA PRO A 110 3.21 -3.40 -1.36
C PRO A 110 1.88 -4.09 -1.67
N HIS A 111 1.94 -5.36 -2.01
CA HIS A 111 0.77 -6.20 -2.17
C HIS A 111 0.64 -7.11 -0.94
N LEU A 112 -0.41 -6.91 -0.16
CA LEU A 112 -0.73 -7.73 0.99
C LEU A 112 -1.96 -8.59 0.69
N LEU A 113 -1.78 -9.90 0.73
CA LEU A 113 -2.89 -10.86 0.72
C LEU A 113 -3.16 -11.31 2.15
N TYR A 114 -4.40 -11.24 2.56
CA TYR A 114 -4.83 -11.66 3.89
C TYR A 114 -6.24 -12.22 3.86
N SER A 115 -6.61 -12.94 4.89
CA SER A 115 -7.94 -13.50 5.03
C SER A 115 -8.33 -13.60 6.50
N LYS A 116 -9.64 -13.64 6.77
CA LYS A 116 -10.20 -13.71 8.12
C LYS A 116 -9.85 -12.49 8.97
N GLY A 117 -9.50 -12.72 10.23
CA GLY A 117 -9.03 -11.67 11.13
C GLY A 117 -10.04 -10.56 11.37
N LYS A 118 -11.34 -10.89 11.56
CA LYS A 118 -12.34 -9.86 11.86
C LYS A 118 -11.87 -8.97 13.01
N ASP A 119 -11.92 -7.63 12.77
CA ASP A 119 -11.46 -6.59 13.69
C ASP A 119 -9.94 -6.59 13.98
N ALA A 120 -9.16 -7.44 13.30
CA ALA A 120 -7.71 -7.40 13.39
C ALA A 120 -7.16 -6.20 12.61
N GLU A 121 -6.10 -5.60 13.14
CA GLU A 121 -5.36 -4.55 12.45
C GLU A 121 -4.07 -5.10 11.84
N VAL A 122 -3.83 -4.80 10.58
CA VAL A 122 -2.57 -5.06 9.89
C VAL A 122 -1.92 -3.74 9.55
N SER A 123 -0.73 -3.49 10.06
CA SER A 123 0.04 -2.28 9.80
C SER A 123 1.32 -2.58 9.02
N ILE A 124 1.61 -1.79 8.00
CA ILE A 124 2.86 -1.84 7.23
C ILE A 124 3.60 -0.53 7.45
N LYS A 125 4.81 -0.60 7.97
CA LYS A 125 5.71 0.56 8.15
C LYS A 125 6.86 0.49 7.16
N TYR A 126 7.21 1.64 6.61
CA TYR A 126 8.28 1.77 5.61
C TYR A 126 9.41 2.64 6.16
N ALA A 127 10.64 2.19 6.01
CA ALA A 127 11.82 2.97 6.36
C ALA A 127 13.01 2.58 5.49
N GLU A 128 13.80 3.56 5.08
CA GLU A 128 15.08 3.34 4.38
C GLU A 128 16.17 2.85 5.32
N ALA A 129 16.11 3.29 6.58
CA ALA A 129 17.05 2.93 7.63
C ALA A 129 16.36 2.95 8.98
N LEU A 130 16.98 2.33 9.96
CA LEU A 130 16.52 2.31 11.33
C LEU A 130 17.15 3.45 12.14
N TYR A 131 16.51 3.80 13.25
CA TYR A 131 16.85 4.96 14.06
C TYR A 131 17.19 4.57 15.49
N GLU A 132 18.00 5.40 16.14
CA GLU A 132 18.21 5.30 17.58
C GLU A 132 16.90 5.67 18.32
N PRO A 133 16.51 4.92 19.37
CA PRO A 133 15.25 5.16 20.05
C PRO A 133 15.15 6.53 20.72
N ASN A 134 16.28 7.07 21.18
CA ASN A 134 16.29 8.23 22.08
C ASN A 134 16.46 9.57 21.37
N ASN A 135 17.01 9.59 20.16
CA ASN A 135 17.38 10.84 19.49
C ASN A 135 16.93 10.90 18.03
N SER A 136 16.27 9.86 17.54
CA SER A 136 15.84 9.73 16.14
C SER A 136 16.96 9.92 15.11
N VAL A 137 18.20 9.66 15.50
CA VAL A 137 19.35 9.71 14.59
C VAL A 137 19.32 8.49 13.69
N LYS A 138 19.40 8.74 12.39
CA LYS A 138 19.52 7.71 11.37
C LYS A 138 20.84 6.97 11.54
N ASN A 139 20.79 5.66 11.61
CA ASN A 139 21.95 4.82 11.84
C ASN A 139 22.21 3.88 10.65
N ASN A 140 23.22 3.04 10.79
CA ASN A 140 23.54 2.00 9.81
C ASN A 140 22.35 1.04 9.67
N ARG A 141 21.80 0.93 8.45
CA ARG A 141 20.65 0.07 8.12
C ARG A 141 20.87 -1.42 8.42
N ASN A 142 22.13 -1.86 8.52
CA ASN A 142 22.47 -3.24 8.82
C ASN A 142 22.41 -3.58 10.30
N ILE A 143 22.28 -2.58 11.18
CA ILE A 143 22.15 -2.78 12.62
C ILE A 143 20.67 -2.71 13.00
N VAL A 144 20.12 -3.83 13.41
CA VAL A 144 18.70 -3.98 13.75
C VAL A 144 18.44 -3.91 15.27
N ASN A 145 19.34 -4.50 16.06
CA ASN A 145 19.15 -4.63 17.50
C ASN A 145 19.09 -3.26 18.19
N GLY A 146 18.07 -3.07 19.01
CA GLY A 146 17.87 -1.83 19.76
C GLY A 146 17.40 -0.63 18.92
N LYS A 147 17.06 -0.84 17.65
CA LYS A 147 16.62 0.22 16.74
C LYS A 147 15.11 0.27 16.61
N VAL A 148 14.61 1.40 16.12
CA VAL A 148 13.18 1.64 15.86
C VAL A 148 12.93 2.05 14.43
N PHE A 149 11.71 1.76 13.95
CA PHE A 149 11.20 2.25 12.68
C PHE A 149 10.64 3.65 12.84
N ILE A 150 11.14 4.60 12.06
CA ILE A 150 10.54 5.92 11.88
C ILE A 150 10.28 6.09 10.38
N GLY A 151 9.00 6.20 10.00
CA GLY A 151 8.61 6.30 8.61
C GLY A 151 7.11 6.38 8.43
N LYS A 152 6.66 6.24 7.18
CA LYS A 152 5.23 6.17 6.86
C LYS A 152 4.66 4.82 7.29
N GLN A 153 3.37 4.80 7.54
CA GLN A 153 2.63 3.60 7.94
C GLN A 153 1.29 3.58 7.22
N ASP A 154 0.95 2.42 6.67
CA ASP A 154 -0.39 2.10 6.22
C ASP A 154 -1.01 1.10 7.19
N SER A 155 -2.31 1.23 7.43
CA SER A 155 -3.04 0.34 8.34
C SER A 155 -4.36 -0.10 7.71
N ILE A 156 -4.70 -1.36 7.94
CA ILE A 156 -5.92 -1.98 7.45
C ILE A 156 -6.63 -2.61 8.64
N VAL A 157 -7.91 -2.29 8.82
CA VAL A 157 -8.78 -3.00 9.76
C VAL A 157 -9.58 -4.04 8.97
N CYS A 158 -9.39 -5.31 9.30
CA CYS A 158 -9.94 -6.43 8.56
C CYS A 158 -11.42 -6.65 8.86
N ASN A 159 -12.20 -7.03 7.84
CA ASN A 159 -13.63 -7.31 7.96
C ASN A 159 -13.97 -8.79 8.21
N GLY A 160 -13.00 -9.67 8.25
CA GLY A 160 -13.17 -11.11 8.48
C GLY A 160 -13.46 -11.94 7.24
N LEU A 161 -13.47 -11.36 6.04
CA LEU A 161 -13.73 -12.09 4.81
C LEU A 161 -12.50 -12.87 4.33
N GLU A 162 -12.76 -13.86 3.48
CA GLU A 162 -11.70 -14.65 2.84
C GLU A 162 -11.08 -13.89 1.65
N ARG A 163 -9.79 -14.09 1.45
CA ARG A 163 -9.00 -13.60 0.31
C ARG A 163 -9.20 -12.11 0.01
N GLN A 164 -8.76 -11.30 0.93
CA GLN A 164 -8.65 -9.87 0.73
C GLN A 164 -7.26 -9.54 0.17
N MET A 165 -7.21 -8.56 -0.72
CA MET A 165 -5.97 -7.98 -1.17
C MET A 165 -6.00 -6.49 -0.88
N SER A 166 -4.93 -5.97 -0.35
CA SER A 166 -4.69 -4.54 -0.28
C SER A 166 -3.44 -4.23 -1.09
N SER A 167 -3.60 -3.33 -2.02
CA SER A 167 -2.51 -2.66 -2.71
C SER A 167 -2.80 -1.17 -2.62
N PRO A 168 -2.00 -0.39 -1.90
CA PRO A 168 -2.17 1.05 -1.94
C PRO A 168 -1.92 1.54 -3.37
N LEU A 169 -2.86 2.24 -3.93
CA LEU A 169 -2.77 2.92 -5.22
C LEU A 169 -2.66 2.00 -6.46
N ASP A 170 -3.59 1.08 -6.66
CA ASP A 170 -3.89 0.59 -8.00
C ASP A 170 -5.01 1.41 -8.63
#